data_5e4792b5192f0848c01b1389d0aa14f7
#
_entry.id   5e4792b5192f0848c01b1389d0aa14f7
#
_cell.length_a   1.000
_cell.length_b   1.000
_cell.length_c   1.000
_cell.angle_alpha   90.00
_cell.angle_beta   90.00
_cell.angle_gamma   90.00
#
_symmetry.space_group_name_H-M   'P 1'
#
loop_
_entity.id
_entity.type
_entity.pdbx_description
1 polymer ?
#
loop_
_entity_poly.entity_id
_entity_poly.type
_entity_poly.pdbx_seq_one_letter_code
_entity_poly.pdbx_strand_id
1 'polypeptide(L)'
;MVAGTAWLLLFCSCRSQKPGSVDQGAHYLADSNPERVKTILFATIAPDFLYERADFFAQNGIHGFMMAHIMASWQDDIWKQPTAYTPHAPAGRVVGEANPLLRKCRRTNQRCRELGIEYNSVKVAFYKNLPDWFDDAAWRALCENFHQCAVFSRLAQFSGITLDIEYIAEMYHLDYPAYQVAGYPRDRLRSQAQQRGQELMAAMIKGFPDMIFWLLPECMTMYGPLASDLFSGMVSALAEKDSPGGIHVCSEGTYTATKPRALFGLVYKTDIKSQQVLAASADQQALEYWRRRGSISPGLWPLGYYREILDAAGNRIGYAGKKEKFGDRIIGSYADKSENYSAAEFQRQYAAGRLLARRFVWIYCHGQVFWQLSKEEMIRFHASAGDTLPVVDNLQDYLDVLRYPKILQDSSFANGSRLVREHQGLNYFTGFAPYWRHLGPFAFDQKNFSMPMAPEKTIDLQAEYTTLSGQGCWQKTPVDSSGYVDLASLYGNQKMPLAYSLAWVASAKKQPVQLGFGCNDCATVFVNGKSVFHFDGSRNAVIDEDIIAVTLPAGRSQILVKCGDRGGSHWGFYLRILEQAEKNKVRWVEP
;
A
#
# COMPACT_ATOMS: atom_id res chain seq x y z
N MET A 1 -33.45 53.82 37.68
CA MET A 1 -33.19 53.28 36.30
C MET A 1 -31.95 52.45 36.39
N VAL A 2 -32.12 51.13 36.43
CA VAL A 2 -31.03 50.15 36.55
C VAL A 2 -30.96 49.43 35.21
N ALA A 3 -29.84 49.58 34.52
CA ALA A 3 -29.59 48.90 33.29
C ALA A 3 -28.91 47.53 33.60
N GLY A 4 -29.63 46.45 33.31
CA GLY A 4 -29.11 45.09 33.44
C GLY A 4 -28.33 44.68 32.21
N THR A 5 -27.08 44.35 32.40
CA THR A 5 -26.19 43.76 31.36
C THR A 5 -26.36 42.24 31.37
N ALA A 6 -27.00 41.71 30.34
CA ALA A 6 -27.10 40.27 30.12
C ALA A 6 -25.79 39.74 29.51
N TRP A 7 -25.09 38.85 30.22
CA TRP A 7 -23.97 38.07 29.71
C TRP A 7 -24.50 36.84 28.95
N LEU A 8 -24.34 36.85 27.61
CA LEU A 8 -24.52 35.65 26.79
C LEU A 8 -23.33 34.74 27.00
N LEU A 9 -23.50 33.66 27.73
CA LEU A 9 -22.58 32.55 27.78
C LEU A 9 -22.73 31.73 26.48
N LEU A 10 -21.84 31.96 25.53
CA LEU A 10 -21.61 31.07 24.39
C LEU A 10 -20.99 29.79 24.93
N PHE A 11 -21.80 28.75 25.11
CA PHE A 11 -21.28 27.38 25.25
C PHE A 11 -20.73 26.95 23.91
N CYS A 12 -19.45 27.18 23.66
CA CYS A 12 -18.67 26.39 22.69
C CYS A 12 -18.63 24.97 23.22
N SER A 13 -19.49 24.10 22.70
CA SER A 13 -19.34 22.66 22.88
C SER A 13 -18.11 22.20 22.08
N CYS A 14 -16.93 22.37 22.63
CA CYS A 14 -15.77 21.59 22.21
C CYS A 14 -16.09 20.11 22.49
N ARG A 15 -16.61 19.40 21.49
CA ARG A 15 -16.53 17.96 21.50
C ARG A 15 -15.04 17.62 21.56
N SER A 16 -14.58 17.21 22.71
CA SER A 16 -13.26 16.62 22.88
C SER A 16 -13.22 15.38 22.01
N GLN A 17 -12.66 15.51 20.81
CA GLN A 17 -12.25 14.33 20.06
C GLN A 17 -11.22 13.61 20.93
N LYS A 18 -11.45 12.33 21.21
CA LYS A 18 -10.45 11.51 21.90
C LYS A 18 -9.16 11.59 21.09
N PRO A 19 -8.02 11.92 21.73
CA PRO A 19 -6.74 11.90 21.01
C PRO A 19 -6.54 10.53 20.36
N GLY A 20 -6.23 10.51 19.07
CA GLY A 20 -5.88 9.28 18.37
C GLY A 20 -7.03 8.51 17.70
N SER A 21 -8.24 9.06 17.56
CA SER A 21 -9.24 8.41 16.71
C SER A 21 -8.80 8.44 15.24
N VAL A 22 -8.49 7.28 14.70
CA VAL A 22 -8.24 7.10 13.27
C VAL A 22 -9.56 7.38 12.54
N ASP A 23 -9.52 8.31 11.59
CA ASP A 23 -10.65 8.54 10.69
C ASP A 23 -10.71 7.38 9.71
N GLN A 24 -11.78 6.62 9.75
CA GLN A 24 -11.87 5.34 9.05
C GLN A 24 -12.19 5.52 7.55
N GLY A 25 -11.38 6.33 6.85
CA GLY A 25 -11.39 6.44 5.39
C GLY A 25 -12.43 7.38 4.80
N ALA A 26 -13.28 8.00 5.62
CA ALA A 26 -14.33 8.89 5.13
C ALA A 26 -13.79 10.10 4.36
N HIS A 27 -12.69 10.68 4.84
CA HIS A 27 -12.03 11.80 4.17
C HIS A 27 -11.42 11.39 2.82
N TYR A 28 -10.99 10.14 2.72
CA TYR A 28 -10.30 9.62 1.54
C TYR A 28 -11.20 9.60 0.30
N LEU A 29 -12.45 9.26 0.48
CA LEU A 29 -13.41 9.09 -0.61
C LEU A 29 -14.28 10.33 -0.86
N ALA A 30 -14.43 11.19 0.14
CA ALA A 30 -15.20 12.43 0.01
C ALA A 30 -14.68 13.36 -1.09
N ASP A 31 -13.35 13.37 -1.30
CA ASP A 31 -12.69 14.24 -2.28
C ASP A 31 -12.37 13.54 -3.62
N SER A 32 -12.72 12.26 -3.77
CA SER A 32 -12.43 11.54 -5.00
C SER A 32 -13.28 12.07 -6.17
N ASN A 33 -12.60 12.63 -7.16
CA ASN A 33 -13.20 13.02 -8.43
C ASN A 33 -12.39 12.41 -9.56
N PRO A 34 -12.89 11.34 -10.22
CA PRO A 34 -12.15 10.65 -11.27
C PRO A 34 -11.67 11.54 -12.41
N GLU A 35 -12.40 12.62 -12.71
CA GLU A 35 -12.03 13.57 -13.78
C GLU A 35 -10.79 14.40 -13.44
N ARG A 36 -10.51 14.60 -12.15
CA ARG A 36 -9.34 15.34 -11.67
C ARG A 36 -8.10 14.48 -11.49
N VAL A 37 -8.26 13.17 -11.52
CA VAL A 37 -7.14 12.23 -11.29
C VAL A 37 -6.17 12.27 -12.45
N LYS A 38 -4.88 12.37 -12.10
CA LYS A 38 -3.77 12.44 -13.04
C LYS A 38 -3.06 11.12 -13.15
N THR A 39 -2.69 10.75 -14.37
CA THR A 39 -1.97 9.50 -14.65
C THR A 39 -0.48 9.76 -14.75
N ILE A 40 0.28 9.07 -13.92
CA ILE A 40 1.75 9.17 -13.85
C ILE A 40 2.35 7.85 -14.29
N LEU A 41 3.36 7.89 -15.15
CA LEU A 41 4.13 6.70 -15.50
C LEU A 41 5.43 6.64 -14.66
N PHE A 42 5.68 5.50 -14.04
CA PHE A 42 7.01 5.22 -13.53
C PHE A 42 7.84 4.62 -14.67
N ALA A 43 8.88 5.33 -15.09
CA ALA A 43 9.58 4.96 -16.31
C ALA A 43 11.08 5.31 -16.27
N THR A 44 11.87 4.41 -16.84
CA THR A 44 13.24 4.72 -17.24
C THR A 44 13.21 5.43 -18.59
N ILE A 45 13.06 6.74 -18.57
CA ILE A 45 12.93 7.57 -19.76
C ILE A 45 13.97 8.68 -19.76
N ALA A 46 14.68 8.83 -20.89
CA ALA A 46 15.66 9.89 -21.05
C ALA A 46 14.95 11.24 -21.33
N PRO A 47 15.45 12.36 -20.79
CA PRO A 47 14.85 13.66 -21.01
C PRO A 47 14.70 14.04 -22.49
N ASP A 48 15.70 13.76 -23.33
CA ASP A 48 15.64 14.06 -24.76
C ASP A 48 14.56 13.25 -25.48
N PHE A 49 14.45 11.97 -25.16
CA PHE A 49 13.39 11.11 -25.70
C PHE A 49 11.99 11.62 -25.31
N LEU A 50 11.82 11.97 -24.02
CA LEU A 50 10.57 12.56 -23.55
C LEU A 50 10.27 13.88 -24.25
N TYR A 51 11.28 14.73 -24.47
CA TYR A 51 11.12 15.99 -25.20
C TYR A 51 10.56 15.76 -26.61
N GLU A 52 11.14 14.80 -27.34
CA GLU A 52 10.74 14.48 -28.72
C GLU A 52 9.37 13.82 -28.81
N ARG A 53 8.93 13.13 -27.75
CA ARG A 53 7.70 12.35 -27.72
C ARG A 53 6.61 12.93 -26.84
N ALA A 54 6.78 14.14 -26.34
CA ALA A 54 5.83 14.76 -25.40
C ALA A 54 4.40 14.84 -25.96
N ASP A 55 4.26 15.12 -27.26
CA ASP A 55 2.95 15.14 -27.93
C ASP A 55 2.25 13.78 -27.89
N PHE A 56 3.00 12.70 -28.14
CA PHE A 56 2.46 11.35 -28.08
C PHE A 56 1.93 11.02 -26.69
N PHE A 57 2.68 11.33 -25.64
CA PHE A 57 2.27 11.06 -24.27
C PHE A 57 1.05 11.91 -23.85
N ALA A 58 1.06 13.18 -24.18
CA ALA A 58 -0.06 14.08 -23.89
C ALA A 58 -1.36 13.60 -24.57
N GLN A 59 -1.29 13.22 -25.85
CA GLN A 59 -2.43 12.70 -26.61
C GLN A 59 -3.00 11.40 -26.03
N ASN A 60 -2.19 10.62 -25.32
CA ASN A 60 -2.59 9.38 -24.67
C ASN A 60 -2.92 9.54 -23.19
N GLY A 61 -3.19 10.75 -22.72
CA GLY A 61 -3.69 10.99 -21.36
C GLY A 61 -2.66 10.80 -20.25
N ILE A 62 -1.37 10.88 -20.58
CA ILE A 62 -0.28 10.85 -19.60
C ILE A 62 -0.05 12.28 -19.08
N HIS A 63 -0.01 12.43 -17.76
CA HIS A 63 0.09 13.73 -17.12
C HIS A 63 1.45 13.96 -16.45
N GLY A 64 2.28 12.94 -16.34
CA GLY A 64 3.62 13.05 -15.74
C GLY A 64 4.39 11.75 -15.71
N PHE A 65 5.62 11.84 -15.26
CA PHE A 65 6.57 10.73 -15.16
C PHE A 65 7.32 10.75 -13.84
N MET A 66 7.44 9.60 -13.21
CA MET A 66 8.47 9.34 -12.21
C MET A 66 9.72 8.89 -12.95
N MET A 67 10.63 9.84 -13.20
CA MET A 67 11.77 9.62 -14.08
C MET A 67 12.91 8.94 -13.32
N ALA A 68 13.04 7.63 -13.49
CA ALA A 68 14.16 6.88 -12.96
C ALA A 68 15.45 7.24 -13.68
N HIS A 69 16.58 7.07 -13.00
CA HIS A 69 17.94 7.24 -13.54
C HIS A 69 18.32 8.68 -13.95
N ILE A 70 17.58 9.69 -13.50
CA ILE A 70 17.97 11.07 -13.74
C ILE A 70 19.14 11.50 -12.84
N MET A 71 19.09 11.17 -11.56
CA MET A 71 20.06 11.61 -10.57
C MET A 71 20.85 10.47 -9.94
N ALA A 72 20.17 9.44 -9.51
CA ALA A 72 20.77 8.24 -8.95
C ALA A 72 20.22 7.05 -9.69
N SER A 73 21.09 6.26 -10.27
CA SER A 73 20.70 4.98 -10.83
C SER A 73 20.50 3.97 -9.70
N TRP A 74 19.89 2.85 -10.02
CA TRP A 74 19.80 1.69 -9.14
C TRP A 74 21.15 1.21 -8.59
N GLN A 75 22.23 1.63 -9.20
CA GLN A 75 23.61 1.20 -8.92
C GLN A 75 24.40 2.24 -8.14
N ASP A 76 23.88 3.46 -8.03
CA ASP A 76 24.58 4.56 -7.41
C ASP A 76 24.15 4.76 -5.96
N ASP A 77 25.07 4.61 -5.04
CA ASP A 77 24.87 4.93 -3.63
C ASP A 77 25.04 6.42 -3.42
N ILE A 78 23.99 7.19 -3.47
CA ILE A 78 24.07 8.65 -3.32
C ILE A 78 24.64 9.09 -1.96
N TRP A 79 24.51 8.28 -0.92
CA TRP A 79 25.03 8.54 0.42
C TRP A 79 26.47 8.14 0.64
N LYS A 80 27.04 7.27 -0.22
CA LYS A 80 28.48 6.99 -0.20
C LYS A 80 29.31 8.13 -0.79
N GLN A 81 28.68 8.93 -1.62
CA GLN A 81 29.28 10.11 -2.25
C GLN A 81 28.51 11.36 -1.79
N PRO A 82 28.73 11.82 -0.56
CA PRO A 82 27.93 12.87 0.05
C PRO A 82 27.81 14.15 -0.75
N THR A 83 28.39 14.20 -1.88
CA THR A 83 28.56 15.38 -2.69
C THR A 83 28.28 15.18 -4.16
N ALA A 84 28.09 13.95 -4.59
CA ALA A 84 27.75 13.59 -5.94
C ALA A 84 26.63 12.56 -5.92
N TYR A 85 25.43 12.98 -5.54
CA TYR A 85 24.24 12.15 -5.67
C TYR A 85 23.78 12.03 -7.13
N THR A 86 24.36 12.78 -8.05
CA THR A 86 24.11 12.63 -9.47
C THR A 86 25.36 12.08 -10.15
N PRO A 87 25.28 10.90 -10.79
CA PRO A 87 26.41 10.35 -11.54
C PRO A 87 26.83 11.23 -12.72
N HIS A 88 25.96 12.16 -13.12
CA HIS A 88 26.17 13.10 -14.22
C HIS A 88 26.53 14.51 -13.78
N ALA A 89 26.58 14.76 -12.48
CA ALA A 89 27.02 16.07 -11.98
C ALA A 89 28.54 16.18 -12.06
N PRO A 90 29.07 17.32 -12.53
CA PRO A 90 30.49 17.58 -12.41
C PRO A 90 30.94 17.52 -10.95
N ALA A 91 32.16 17.14 -10.72
CA ALA A 91 32.76 16.87 -9.41
C ALA A 91 32.73 18.01 -8.36
N GLY A 92 32.11 19.10 -8.58
CA GLY A 92 31.99 20.23 -7.66
C GLY A 92 30.67 20.38 -6.93
N ARG A 93 29.68 19.52 -7.16
CA ARG A 93 28.54 19.22 -6.28
C ARG A 93 27.50 20.28 -6.05
N VAL A 94 27.65 21.45 -6.50
CA VAL A 94 26.58 22.44 -6.50
C VAL A 94 25.81 22.25 -7.80
N VAL A 95 24.55 21.85 -7.68
CA VAL A 95 23.67 21.81 -8.83
C VAL A 95 23.37 23.26 -9.21
N GLY A 96 24.00 23.71 -10.27
CA GLY A 96 23.84 25.08 -10.77
C GLY A 96 23.41 25.12 -12.23
N GLU A 97 23.11 26.30 -12.71
CA GLU A 97 22.68 26.59 -14.10
C GLU A 97 23.63 26.07 -15.18
N ALA A 98 24.91 25.90 -14.82
CA ALA A 98 25.93 25.35 -15.72
C ALA A 98 25.77 23.83 -15.97
N ASN A 99 25.01 23.11 -15.15
CA ASN A 99 24.84 21.67 -15.28
C ASN A 99 24.07 21.32 -16.57
N PRO A 100 24.66 20.53 -17.50
CA PRO A 100 24.01 20.19 -18.77
C PRO A 100 22.73 19.37 -18.58
N LEU A 101 22.71 18.45 -17.62
CA LEU A 101 21.53 17.63 -17.33
C LEU A 101 20.38 18.50 -16.80
N LEU A 102 20.67 19.47 -15.92
CA LEU A 102 19.66 20.42 -15.44
C LEU A 102 19.01 21.17 -16.61
N ARG A 103 19.82 21.73 -17.52
CA ARG A 103 19.29 22.47 -18.70
C ARG A 103 18.45 21.55 -19.60
N LYS A 104 18.91 20.32 -19.82
CA LYS A 104 18.19 19.32 -20.59
C LYS A 104 16.85 18.99 -19.96
N CYS A 105 16.79 18.67 -18.68
CA CYS A 105 15.56 18.39 -17.94
C CYS A 105 14.62 19.60 -17.94
N ARG A 106 15.13 20.81 -17.73
CA ARG A 106 14.33 22.03 -17.76
C ARG A 106 13.63 22.24 -19.10
N ARG A 107 14.38 22.11 -20.21
CA ARG A 107 13.80 22.20 -21.56
C ARG A 107 12.70 21.17 -21.78
N THR A 108 12.94 19.95 -21.35
CA THR A 108 11.95 18.86 -21.44
C THR A 108 10.70 19.17 -20.62
N ASN A 109 10.87 19.59 -19.36
CA ASN A 109 9.74 19.91 -18.48
C ASN A 109 8.95 21.12 -18.96
N GLN A 110 9.58 22.11 -19.60
CA GLN A 110 8.89 23.23 -20.23
C GLN A 110 8.00 22.74 -21.38
N ARG A 111 8.55 21.94 -22.31
CA ARG A 111 7.81 21.33 -23.41
C ARG A 111 6.66 20.46 -22.91
N CYS A 112 6.91 19.65 -21.90
CA CYS A 112 5.88 18.80 -21.27
C CYS A 112 4.70 19.63 -20.75
N ARG A 113 4.97 20.72 -20.02
CA ARG A 113 3.92 21.59 -19.48
C ARG A 113 3.09 22.29 -20.55
N GLU A 114 3.70 22.74 -21.63
CA GLU A 114 2.99 23.31 -22.78
C GLU A 114 1.94 22.36 -23.36
N LEU A 115 2.13 21.05 -23.13
CA LEU A 115 1.26 19.97 -23.62
C LEU A 115 0.36 19.37 -22.52
N GLY A 116 0.40 19.91 -21.30
CA GLY A 116 -0.40 19.41 -20.18
C GLY A 116 0.22 18.25 -19.39
N ILE A 117 1.49 17.92 -19.63
CA ILE A 117 2.27 16.98 -18.83
C ILE A 117 2.96 17.77 -17.71
N GLU A 118 2.29 17.91 -16.58
CA GLU A 118 2.69 18.84 -15.51
C GLU A 118 3.40 18.17 -14.33
N TYR A 119 3.30 16.83 -14.22
CA TYR A 119 3.65 16.10 -13.00
C TYR A 119 4.89 15.22 -13.17
N ASN A 120 5.93 15.74 -13.80
CA ASN A 120 7.22 15.05 -13.85
C ASN A 120 7.95 15.16 -12.52
N SER A 121 8.49 14.06 -12.01
CA SER A 121 9.29 14.00 -10.79
C SER A 121 10.62 13.30 -11.02
N VAL A 122 11.61 13.65 -10.23
CA VAL A 122 12.87 12.90 -10.15
C VAL A 122 12.66 11.71 -9.23
N LYS A 123 12.90 10.49 -9.72
CA LYS A 123 12.91 9.29 -8.90
C LYS A 123 14.29 9.10 -8.30
N VAL A 124 14.34 9.04 -6.99
CA VAL A 124 15.55 8.76 -6.19
C VAL A 124 15.30 7.53 -5.35
N ALA A 125 16.27 6.65 -5.22
CA ALA A 125 16.13 5.46 -4.40
C ALA A 125 17.09 5.47 -3.22
N PHE A 126 16.65 4.92 -2.11
CA PHE A 126 17.57 4.36 -1.14
C PHE A 126 18.01 2.99 -1.65
N TYR A 127 19.23 2.90 -2.11
CA TYR A 127 19.74 1.66 -2.66
C TYR A 127 20.90 1.15 -1.80
N LYS A 128 20.67 0.04 -1.12
CA LYS A 128 21.63 -0.78 -0.38
C LYS A 128 22.20 -0.32 0.96
N ASN A 129 22.47 0.93 1.25
CA ASN A 129 23.16 1.28 2.51
C ASN A 129 22.62 2.57 3.11
N LEU A 130 21.56 2.49 3.92
CA LEU A 130 21.29 3.56 4.86
C LEU A 130 22.46 3.66 5.85
N PRO A 131 22.82 4.86 6.28
CA PRO A 131 23.70 5.03 7.42
C PRO A 131 23.11 4.35 8.67
N ASP A 132 23.97 3.98 9.62
CA ASP A 132 23.49 3.63 10.96
C ASP A 132 22.62 4.76 11.52
N TRP A 133 21.50 4.39 12.15
CA TRP A 133 20.53 5.37 12.65
C TRP A 133 21.12 6.42 13.57
N PHE A 134 22.22 6.09 14.28
CA PHE A 134 22.91 6.95 15.24
C PHE A 134 24.18 7.61 14.67
N ASP A 135 24.51 7.39 13.39
CA ASP A 135 25.61 8.10 12.72
C ASP A 135 25.14 9.46 12.19
N ASP A 136 25.20 10.46 13.06
CA ASP A 136 24.79 11.84 12.72
C ASP A 136 25.57 12.44 11.56
N ALA A 137 26.85 12.07 11.39
CA ALA A 137 27.68 12.61 10.32
C ALA A 137 27.23 12.07 8.97
N ALA A 138 26.98 10.76 8.89
CA ALA A 138 26.49 10.12 7.66
C ALA A 138 25.08 10.58 7.31
N TRP A 139 24.18 10.76 8.30
CA TRP A 139 22.83 11.29 8.06
C TRP A 139 22.86 12.76 7.59
N ARG A 140 23.72 13.61 8.14
CA ARG A 140 23.89 14.97 7.60
C ARG A 140 24.33 14.96 6.15
N ALA A 141 25.27 14.07 5.77
CA ALA A 141 25.70 13.92 4.39
C ALA A 141 24.57 13.44 3.47
N LEU A 142 23.77 12.47 3.93
CA LEU A 142 22.59 12.00 3.23
C LEU A 142 21.57 13.13 3.03
N CYS A 143 21.22 13.85 4.08
CA CYS A 143 20.29 14.99 4.03
C CYS A 143 20.78 16.08 3.08
N GLU A 144 22.08 16.37 3.04
CA GLU A 144 22.63 17.35 2.08
C GLU A 144 22.49 16.85 0.64
N ASN A 145 22.71 15.57 0.37
CA ASN A 145 22.47 14.99 -0.95
C ASN A 145 21.02 15.16 -1.39
N PHE A 146 20.06 14.90 -0.51
CA PHE A 146 18.64 15.07 -0.81
C PHE A 146 18.23 16.54 -0.92
N HIS A 147 18.86 17.43 -0.15
CA HIS A 147 18.71 18.87 -0.34
C HIS A 147 19.12 19.30 -1.75
N GLN A 148 20.29 18.86 -2.21
CA GLN A 148 20.78 19.18 -3.56
C GLN A 148 19.89 18.55 -4.64
N CYS A 149 19.36 17.33 -4.42
CA CYS A 149 18.37 16.72 -5.29
C CYS A 149 17.11 17.60 -5.40
N ALA A 150 16.63 18.14 -4.30
CA ALA A 150 15.48 19.02 -4.27
C ALA A 150 15.76 20.36 -5.00
N VAL A 151 16.93 20.94 -4.79
CA VAL A 151 17.39 22.15 -5.53
C VAL A 151 17.44 21.88 -7.04
N PHE A 152 18.04 20.77 -7.46
CA PHE A 152 18.06 20.37 -8.87
C PHE A 152 16.63 20.23 -9.42
N SER A 153 15.78 19.48 -8.72
CA SER A 153 14.41 19.23 -9.17
C SER A 153 13.64 20.53 -9.38
N ARG A 154 13.74 21.46 -8.45
CA ARG A 154 13.14 22.79 -8.56
C ARG A 154 13.71 23.61 -9.72
N LEU A 155 15.03 23.68 -9.85
CA LEU A 155 15.71 24.45 -10.92
C LEU A 155 15.44 23.85 -12.30
N ALA A 156 15.38 22.52 -12.40
CA ALA A 156 15.01 21.82 -13.63
C ALA A 156 13.48 21.80 -13.88
N GLN A 157 12.72 22.48 -13.02
CA GLN A 157 11.28 22.63 -13.14
C GLN A 157 10.50 21.30 -13.13
N PHE A 158 10.94 20.33 -12.35
CA PHE A 158 10.09 19.18 -11.98
C PHE A 158 8.96 19.65 -11.06
N SER A 159 7.91 18.86 -10.95
CA SER A 159 6.82 19.10 -10.00
C SER A 159 7.13 18.57 -8.60
N GLY A 160 8.09 17.67 -8.47
CA GLY A 160 8.45 17.09 -7.19
C GLY A 160 9.51 15.99 -7.26
N ILE A 161 9.51 15.19 -6.20
CA ILE A 161 10.47 14.09 -6.00
C ILE A 161 9.69 12.82 -5.68
N THR A 162 10.10 11.71 -6.27
CA THR A 162 9.67 10.36 -5.92
C THR A 162 10.79 9.65 -5.17
N LEU A 163 10.57 9.34 -3.91
CA LEU A 163 11.50 8.57 -3.10
C LEU A 163 11.10 7.10 -3.10
N ASP A 164 12.00 6.25 -3.58
CA ASP A 164 11.84 4.81 -3.59
C ASP A 164 12.67 4.21 -2.45
N ILE A 165 11.99 3.53 -1.54
CA ILE A 165 12.61 2.90 -0.37
C ILE A 165 12.55 1.38 -0.40
N GLU A 166 12.12 0.78 -1.50
CA GLU A 166 11.91 -0.67 -1.63
C GLU A 166 13.14 -1.48 -1.25
N TYR A 167 14.32 -1.01 -1.65
CA TYR A 167 15.56 -1.77 -1.49
C TYR A 167 16.15 -1.76 -0.09
N ILE A 168 15.66 -0.91 0.80
CA ILE A 168 16.14 -0.87 2.18
C ILE A 168 15.67 -2.08 2.97
N ALA A 169 14.50 -2.63 2.63
CA ALA A 169 13.94 -3.80 3.30
C ALA A 169 14.88 -5.01 3.25
N GLU A 170 15.62 -5.17 2.14
CA GLU A 170 16.60 -6.24 1.98
C GLU A 170 17.79 -6.14 2.93
N MET A 171 18.02 -4.97 3.51
CA MET A 171 19.17 -4.68 4.38
C MET A 171 18.84 -4.70 5.86
N TYR A 172 17.60 -5.03 6.24
CA TYR A 172 17.14 -5.14 7.63
C TYR A 172 17.27 -3.88 8.49
N HIS A 173 17.65 -2.75 7.90
CA HIS A 173 17.79 -1.48 8.61
C HIS A 173 16.46 -0.85 9.03
N LEU A 174 15.37 -1.31 8.44
CA LEU A 174 14.02 -0.87 8.76
C LEU A 174 13.30 -1.83 9.72
N ASP A 175 13.97 -2.92 10.11
CA ASP A 175 13.41 -3.91 11.04
C ASP A 175 14.06 -3.79 12.42
N TYR A 176 13.21 -3.67 13.44
CA TYR A 176 13.61 -3.60 14.85
C TYR A 176 14.46 -4.79 15.34
N PRO A 177 14.18 -6.06 15.00
CA PRO A 177 14.98 -7.18 15.44
C PRO A 177 16.48 -7.08 15.12
N ALA A 178 16.85 -6.51 13.99
CA ALA A 178 18.26 -6.33 13.63
C ALA A 178 19.00 -5.41 14.59
N TYR A 179 18.34 -4.38 15.13
CA TYR A 179 18.93 -3.46 16.10
C TYR A 179 18.85 -3.95 17.55
N GLN A 180 17.94 -4.84 17.86
CA GLN A 180 17.87 -5.46 19.17
C GLN A 180 19.14 -6.23 19.48
N VAL A 181 19.76 -6.86 18.48
CA VAL A 181 21.07 -7.52 18.58
C VAL A 181 22.18 -6.52 18.90
N ALA A 182 22.07 -5.27 18.44
CA ALA A 182 23.04 -4.20 18.73
C ALA A 182 22.84 -3.52 20.11
N GLY A 183 21.83 -3.95 20.88
CA GLY A 183 21.62 -3.49 22.26
C GLY A 183 20.91 -2.14 22.41
N TYR A 184 20.29 -1.61 21.36
CA TYR A 184 19.53 -0.37 21.46
C TYR A 184 18.08 -0.63 21.95
N PRO A 185 17.58 0.15 22.94
CA PRO A 185 16.19 0.09 23.35
C PRO A 185 15.24 0.46 22.21
N ARG A 186 14.13 -0.26 22.09
CA ARG A 186 13.14 -0.06 21.05
C ARG A 186 12.68 1.39 20.90
N ASP A 187 12.33 2.05 21.99
CA ASP A 187 11.81 3.41 21.97
C ASP A 187 12.86 4.42 21.49
N ARG A 188 14.12 4.18 21.83
CA ARG A 188 15.23 5.02 21.34
C ARG A 188 15.40 4.87 19.82
N LEU A 189 15.32 3.64 19.30
CA LEU A 189 15.38 3.38 17.85
C LEU A 189 14.22 4.02 17.11
N ARG A 190 13.01 3.89 17.64
CA ARG A 190 11.81 4.49 17.05
C ARG A 190 11.92 6.01 16.98
N SER A 191 12.28 6.64 18.09
CA SER A 191 12.49 8.09 18.14
C SER A 191 13.58 8.54 17.16
N GLN A 192 14.67 7.77 17.05
CA GLN A 192 15.75 8.08 16.13
C GLN A 192 15.30 7.96 14.66
N ALA A 193 14.59 6.90 14.31
CA ALA A 193 14.05 6.71 12.95
C ALA A 193 13.08 7.84 12.57
N GLN A 194 12.21 8.24 13.50
CA GLN A 194 11.29 9.37 13.31
C GLN A 194 12.07 10.68 13.10
N GLN A 195 13.09 10.94 13.92
CA GLN A 195 13.97 12.10 13.77
C GLN A 195 14.64 12.11 12.38
N ARG A 196 15.19 10.99 11.92
CA ARG A 196 15.82 10.88 10.59
C ARG A 196 14.86 11.17 9.45
N GLY A 197 13.62 10.69 9.56
CA GLY A 197 12.56 11.03 8.61
C GLY A 197 12.28 12.54 8.56
N GLN A 198 12.23 13.16 9.72
CA GLN A 198 12.02 14.61 9.85
C GLN A 198 13.18 15.42 9.27
N GLU A 199 14.43 15.08 9.60
CA GLU A 199 15.65 15.71 9.09
C GLU A 199 15.75 15.61 7.56
N LEU A 200 15.51 14.41 7.01
CA LEU A 200 15.54 14.16 5.57
C LEU A 200 14.50 15.00 4.82
N MET A 201 13.25 14.98 5.29
CA MET A 201 12.18 15.73 4.65
C MET A 201 12.38 17.24 4.80
N ALA A 202 12.83 17.72 5.95
CA ALA A 202 13.15 19.14 6.16
C ALA A 202 14.26 19.63 5.20
N ALA A 203 15.27 18.79 4.95
CA ALA A 203 16.31 19.09 3.98
C ALA A 203 15.77 19.21 2.54
N MET A 204 14.86 18.33 2.15
CA MET A 204 14.20 18.42 0.84
C MET A 204 13.30 19.66 0.72
N ILE A 205 12.48 19.95 1.72
CA ILE A 205 11.59 21.12 1.75
C ILE A 205 12.42 22.41 1.64
N LYS A 206 13.58 22.50 2.30
CA LYS A 206 14.49 23.65 2.20
C LYS A 206 14.93 23.90 0.75
N GLY A 207 15.17 22.85 -0.02
CA GLY A 207 15.54 22.94 -1.44
C GLY A 207 14.37 23.19 -2.39
N PHE A 208 13.19 22.65 -2.06
CA PHE A 208 12.00 22.68 -2.89
C PHE A 208 10.71 22.76 -2.02
N PRO A 209 10.31 23.94 -1.53
CA PRO A 209 9.25 24.09 -0.54
C PRO A 209 7.87 23.61 -0.96
N ASP A 210 7.53 23.71 -2.24
CA ASP A 210 6.23 23.37 -2.82
C ASP A 210 6.24 22.05 -3.61
N MET A 211 7.28 21.22 -3.41
CA MET A 211 7.40 19.94 -4.10
C MET A 211 6.20 19.03 -3.82
N ILE A 212 5.74 18.33 -4.84
CA ILE A 212 4.90 17.16 -4.67
C ILE A 212 5.82 16.00 -4.27
N PHE A 213 5.50 15.31 -3.19
CA PHE A 213 6.31 14.21 -2.71
C PHE A 213 5.60 12.88 -2.89
N TRP A 214 6.20 11.99 -3.68
CA TRP A 214 5.75 10.61 -3.83
C TRP A 214 6.67 9.68 -3.05
N LEU A 215 6.07 8.78 -2.29
CA LEU A 215 6.77 7.74 -1.54
C LEU A 215 6.41 6.36 -2.12
N LEU A 216 7.42 5.60 -2.51
CA LEU A 216 7.30 4.31 -3.16
C LEU A 216 8.11 3.27 -2.37
N PRO A 217 7.57 2.10 -2.07
CA PRO A 217 6.16 1.74 -2.00
C PRO A 217 5.51 2.12 -0.65
N GLU A 218 4.41 1.46 -0.28
CA GLU A 218 3.68 1.67 0.97
C GLU A 218 4.43 1.14 2.21
N CYS A 219 5.52 1.81 2.58
CA CYS A 219 6.47 1.38 3.62
C CYS A 219 5.84 1.05 4.99
N MET A 220 4.78 1.77 5.37
CA MET A 220 4.10 1.56 6.65
C MET A 220 3.31 0.24 6.71
N THR A 221 3.12 -0.44 5.59
CA THR A 221 2.43 -1.74 5.53
C THR A 221 3.33 -2.89 5.11
N MET A 222 4.45 -2.61 4.44
CA MET A 222 5.34 -3.63 3.88
C MET A 222 6.63 -3.84 4.68
N TYR A 223 7.16 -2.76 5.26
CA TYR A 223 8.48 -2.79 5.87
C TYR A 223 8.40 -2.57 7.37
N GLY A 224 8.61 -3.14 8.24
CA GLY A 224 8.61 -3.10 9.69
C GLY A 224 8.44 -1.74 10.39
N PRO A 225 8.54 -1.72 11.72
CA PRO A 225 8.22 -0.55 12.53
C PRO A 225 9.08 0.67 12.25
N LEU A 226 10.38 0.50 11.95
CA LEU A 226 11.28 1.62 11.68
C LEU A 226 10.94 2.36 10.39
N ALA A 227 10.42 1.65 9.37
CA ALA A 227 9.90 2.29 8.16
C ALA A 227 8.69 3.16 8.45
N SER A 228 7.80 2.68 9.31
CA SER A 228 6.65 3.44 9.79
C SER A 228 7.05 4.68 10.57
N ASP A 229 8.07 4.56 11.42
CA ASP A 229 8.58 5.69 12.20
C ASP A 229 9.29 6.72 11.31
N LEU A 230 10.08 6.27 10.32
CA LEU A 230 10.68 7.13 9.30
C LEU A 230 9.59 7.91 8.52
N PHE A 231 8.55 7.22 8.07
CA PHE A 231 7.40 7.84 7.41
C PHE A 231 6.72 8.89 8.30
N SER A 232 6.50 8.56 9.57
CA SER A 232 5.89 9.50 10.53
C SER A 232 6.71 10.79 10.64
N GLY A 233 8.04 10.69 10.74
CA GLY A 233 8.92 11.85 10.76
C GLY A 233 8.85 12.69 9.49
N MET A 234 8.78 12.05 8.32
CA MET A 234 8.61 12.76 7.04
C MET A 234 7.30 13.57 7.02
N VAL A 235 6.20 12.97 7.46
CA VAL A 235 4.89 13.67 7.51
C VAL A 235 4.90 14.81 8.52
N SER A 236 5.57 14.64 9.67
CA SER A 236 5.73 15.71 10.67
C SER A 236 6.44 16.93 10.08
N ALA A 237 7.53 16.75 9.33
CA ALA A 237 8.24 17.86 8.68
C ALA A 237 7.39 18.57 7.62
N LEU A 238 6.62 17.82 6.83
CA LEU A 238 5.68 18.39 5.86
C LEU A 238 4.57 19.18 6.55
N ALA A 239 4.06 18.67 7.67
CA ALA A 239 3.02 19.30 8.47
C ALA A 239 3.51 20.61 9.13
N GLU A 240 4.71 20.61 9.68
CA GLU A 240 5.34 21.79 10.30
C GLU A 240 5.40 22.98 9.32
N LYS A 241 5.68 22.71 8.04
CA LYS A 241 5.77 23.73 6.99
C LYS A 241 4.47 23.94 6.22
N ASP A 242 3.41 23.19 6.53
CA ASP A 242 2.17 23.10 5.75
C ASP A 242 2.43 22.98 4.24
N SER A 243 3.37 22.12 3.86
CA SER A 243 3.89 21.99 2.48
C SER A 243 2.72 21.74 1.50
N PRO A 244 2.55 22.58 0.46
CA PRO A 244 1.34 22.53 -0.38
C PRO A 244 1.30 21.34 -1.33
N GLY A 245 2.44 20.75 -1.67
CA GLY A 245 2.55 19.63 -2.61
C GLY A 245 1.93 18.33 -2.11
N GLY A 246 1.93 18.12 -0.80
CA GLY A 246 1.39 16.91 -0.18
C GLY A 246 2.36 15.72 -0.22
N ILE A 247 1.89 14.62 0.36
CA ILE A 247 2.57 13.32 0.31
C ILE A 247 1.64 12.27 -0.31
N HIS A 248 2.13 11.58 -1.33
CA HIS A 248 1.38 10.63 -2.13
C HIS A 248 2.08 9.26 -2.06
N VAL A 249 1.50 8.34 -1.29
CA VAL A 249 2.06 7.00 -1.13
C VAL A 249 1.65 6.15 -2.33
N CYS A 250 2.63 5.67 -3.07
CA CYS A 250 2.45 4.82 -4.23
C CYS A 250 2.29 3.37 -3.78
N SER A 251 1.09 2.80 -3.96
CA SER A 251 0.82 1.43 -3.56
C SER A 251 1.19 0.45 -4.67
N GLU A 252 2.13 -0.44 -4.40
CA GLU A 252 2.50 -1.57 -5.26
C GLU A 252 1.61 -2.79 -5.03
N GLY A 253 1.09 -2.95 -3.82
CA GLY A 253 0.16 -4.02 -3.50
C GLY A 253 -1.07 -4.06 -4.40
N THR A 254 -1.38 -2.96 -5.08
CA THR A 254 -2.50 -2.86 -6.03
C THR A 254 -2.20 -3.40 -7.43
N TYR A 255 -0.95 -3.75 -7.77
CA TYR A 255 -0.57 -4.27 -9.10
C TYR A 255 -1.37 -5.49 -9.52
N THR A 256 -1.67 -6.36 -8.58
CA THR A 256 -2.30 -7.67 -8.82
C THR A 256 -3.81 -7.65 -8.68
N ALA A 257 -4.40 -6.53 -8.29
CA ALA A 257 -5.84 -6.44 -8.03
C ALA A 257 -6.63 -6.27 -9.33
N THR A 258 -7.21 -7.35 -9.83
CA THR A 258 -8.08 -7.35 -11.03
C THR A 258 -9.51 -6.91 -10.72
N LYS A 259 -9.96 -7.17 -9.49
CA LYS A 259 -11.31 -6.82 -9.04
C LYS A 259 -11.31 -5.41 -8.43
N PRO A 260 -12.22 -4.51 -8.83
CA PRO A 260 -12.32 -3.17 -8.26
C PRO A 260 -12.42 -3.17 -6.73
N ARG A 261 -13.14 -4.13 -6.17
CA ARG A 261 -13.32 -4.26 -4.72
C ARG A 261 -12.01 -4.63 -4.00
N ALA A 262 -11.20 -5.51 -4.59
CA ALA A 262 -9.89 -5.86 -4.06
C ALA A 262 -8.95 -4.64 -4.07
N LEU A 263 -8.94 -3.89 -5.15
CA LEU A 263 -8.16 -2.66 -5.26
C LEU A 263 -8.59 -1.62 -4.20
N PHE A 264 -9.91 -1.48 -4.00
CA PHE A 264 -10.43 -0.63 -2.93
C PHE A 264 -9.94 -1.08 -1.55
N GLY A 265 -10.02 -2.38 -1.25
CA GLY A 265 -9.58 -2.93 0.04
C GLY A 265 -8.10 -2.66 0.33
N LEU A 266 -7.23 -2.77 -0.68
CA LEU A 266 -5.80 -2.50 -0.55
C LEU A 266 -5.52 -1.01 -0.30
N VAL A 267 -6.15 -0.12 -1.05
CA VAL A 267 -6.02 1.34 -0.87
C VAL A 267 -6.52 1.75 0.51
N TYR A 268 -7.68 1.23 0.93
CA TYR A 268 -8.24 1.49 2.25
C TYR A 268 -7.32 1.00 3.38
N LYS A 269 -6.82 -0.23 3.28
CA LYS A 269 -5.85 -0.79 4.23
C LYS A 269 -4.63 0.12 4.41
N THR A 270 -4.06 0.58 3.31
CA THR A 270 -2.87 1.44 3.34
C THR A 270 -3.17 2.80 3.98
N ASP A 271 -4.32 3.41 3.68
CA ASP A 271 -4.71 4.69 4.29
C ASP A 271 -4.94 4.56 5.79
N ILE A 272 -5.70 3.55 6.23
CA ILE A 272 -5.93 3.28 7.65
C ILE A 272 -4.62 3.02 8.39
N LYS A 273 -3.71 2.24 7.80
CA LYS A 273 -2.39 1.98 8.41
C LYS A 273 -1.56 3.25 8.54
N SER A 274 -1.59 4.12 7.52
CA SER A 274 -0.93 5.43 7.57
C SER A 274 -1.46 6.28 8.73
N GLN A 275 -2.78 6.36 8.90
CA GLN A 275 -3.40 7.10 9.99
C GLN A 275 -3.07 6.49 11.37
N GLN A 276 -3.05 5.15 11.49
CA GLN A 276 -2.68 4.47 12.72
C GLN A 276 -1.23 4.78 13.14
N VAL A 277 -0.30 4.75 12.17
CA VAL A 277 1.11 5.11 12.41
C VAL A 277 1.24 6.54 12.90
N LEU A 278 0.57 7.48 12.25
CA LEU A 278 0.61 8.90 12.63
C LEU A 278 -0.07 9.15 13.98
N ALA A 279 -1.19 8.50 14.26
CA ALA A 279 -1.84 8.58 15.57
C ALA A 279 -0.96 8.02 16.69
N ALA A 280 -0.24 6.93 16.43
CA ALA A 280 0.68 6.30 17.40
C ALA A 280 1.93 7.14 17.68
N SER A 281 2.33 8.01 16.75
CA SER A 281 3.45 8.96 16.96
C SER A 281 3.09 10.11 17.89
N ALA A 282 1.82 10.25 18.29
CA ALA A 282 1.26 11.36 19.07
C ALA A 282 1.41 12.75 18.41
N ASP A 283 1.75 12.81 17.14
CA ASP A 283 1.81 14.04 16.35
C ASP A 283 0.46 14.32 15.68
N GLN A 284 -0.40 15.04 16.37
CA GLN A 284 -1.73 15.40 15.87
C GLN A 284 -1.64 16.27 14.61
N GLN A 285 -0.64 17.13 14.49
CA GLN A 285 -0.45 17.99 13.32
C GLN A 285 -0.13 17.17 12.08
N ALA A 286 0.72 16.15 12.20
CA ALA A 286 1.02 15.22 11.12
C ALA A 286 -0.21 14.43 10.65
N LEU A 287 -1.04 13.95 11.58
CA LEU A 287 -2.29 13.26 11.26
C LEU A 287 -3.29 14.17 10.53
N GLU A 288 -3.44 15.41 10.98
CA GLU A 288 -4.31 16.40 10.31
C GLU A 288 -3.78 16.80 8.94
N TYR A 289 -2.46 16.94 8.79
CA TYR A 289 -1.82 17.18 7.51
C TYR A 289 -2.07 16.03 6.53
N TRP A 290 -1.88 14.76 6.97
CA TRP A 290 -2.20 13.59 6.17
C TRP A 290 -3.65 13.62 5.66
N ARG A 291 -4.60 13.89 6.54
CA ARG A 291 -6.02 13.98 6.18
C ARG A 291 -6.31 15.04 5.13
N ARG A 292 -5.59 16.15 5.16
CA ARG A 292 -5.78 17.24 4.19
C ARG A 292 -4.99 17.05 2.89
N ARG A 293 -3.76 16.58 2.97
CA ARG A 293 -2.79 16.60 1.87
C ARG A 293 -2.11 15.26 1.60
N GLY A 294 -2.36 14.25 2.40
CA GLY A 294 -1.91 12.89 2.15
C GLY A 294 -2.84 12.14 1.20
N SER A 295 -2.33 11.19 0.45
CA SER A 295 -3.15 10.27 -0.33
C SER A 295 -2.41 8.98 -0.67
N ILE A 296 -3.20 7.93 -0.94
CA ILE A 296 -2.67 6.74 -1.58
C ILE A 296 -2.87 6.89 -3.08
N SER A 297 -1.82 6.61 -3.84
CA SER A 297 -1.82 6.56 -5.29
C SER A 297 -1.82 5.10 -5.72
N PRO A 298 -2.95 4.55 -6.21
CA PRO A 298 -2.99 3.16 -6.65
C PRO A 298 -2.01 2.93 -7.80
N GLY A 299 -1.20 1.86 -7.68
CA GLY A 299 -0.29 1.42 -8.72
C GLY A 299 -0.92 0.36 -9.61
N LEU A 300 -0.67 0.45 -10.89
CA LEU A 300 -1.13 -0.53 -11.88
C LEU A 300 0.05 -1.02 -12.71
N TRP A 301 0.04 -2.29 -13.05
CA TRP A 301 1.10 -2.86 -13.88
C TRP A 301 0.54 -3.76 -15.01
N PRO A 302 -0.20 -3.17 -15.96
CA PRO A 302 -0.93 -3.94 -16.96
C PRO A 302 -0.03 -4.70 -17.95
N LEU A 303 1.19 -4.22 -18.18
CA LEU A 303 2.16 -4.83 -19.09
C LEU A 303 3.25 -5.59 -18.32
N GLY A 304 3.00 -5.91 -17.05
CA GLY A 304 3.94 -6.58 -16.17
C GLY A 304 3.70 -8.07 -16.02
N TYR A 305 4.42 -8.65 -15.06
CA TYR A 305 4.45 -10.09 -14.86
C TYR A 305 3.43 -10.61 -13.83
N TYR A 306 2.86 -9.74 -13.01
CA TYR A 306 2.01 -10.16 -11.90
C TYR A 306 0.54 -10.09 -12.31
N ARG A 307 0.04 -11.18 -12.84
CA ARG A 307 -1.37 -11.37 -13.10
C ARG A 307 -1.95 -12.36 -12.10
N GLU A 308 -3.12 -12.08 -11.57
CA GLU A 308 -3.87 -13.07 -10.79
C GLU A 308 -4.28 -14.26 -11.68
N ILE A 309 -4.00 -15.47 -11.21
CA ILE A 309 -4.57 -16.68 -11.77
C ILE A 309 -5.81 -17.01 -10.97
N LEU A 310 -6.93 -17.13 -11.66
CA LEU A 310 -8.21 -17.48 -11.06
C LEU A 310 -8.57 -18.92 -11.41
N ASP A 311 -9.20 -19.65 -10.49
CA ASP A 311 -9.85 -20.93 -10.78
C ASP A 311 -11.16 -20.73 -11.56
N ALA A 312 -11.81 -21.83 -11.91
CA ALA A 312 -13.08 -21.80 -12.63
C ALA A 312 -14.23 -21.09 -11.86
N ALA A 313 -14.11 -20.98 -10.55
CA ALA A 313 -15.05 -20.27 -9.68
C ALA A 313 -14.70 -18.78 -9.52
N GLY A 314 -13.57 -18.33 -10.10
CA GLY A 314 -13.07 -16.96 -10.01
C GLY A 314 -12.30 -16.65 -8.74
N ASN A 315 -11.86 -17.66 -7.98
CA ASN A 315 -11.00 -17.47 -6.83
C ASN A 315 -9.53 -17.38 -7.27
N ARG A 316 -8.76 -16.49 -6.63
CA ARG A 316 -7.34 -16.39 -6.90
C ARG A 316 -6.58 -17.58 -6.32
N ILE A 317 -5.90 -18.33 -7.19
CA ILE A 317 -5.08 -19.48 -6.83
C ILE A 317 -3.58 -19.20 -6.94
N GLY A 318 -3.18 -18.03 -7.42
CA GLY A 318 -1.80 -17.62 -7.55
C GLY A 318 -1.62 -16.41 -8.45
N TYR A 319 -0.38 -16.17 -8.83
CA TYR A 319 0.00 -15.13 -9.78
C TYR A 319 0.74 -15.74 -10.96
N ALA A 320 0.38 -15.37 -12.18
CA ALA A 320 1.22 -15.61 -13.34
C ALA A 320 2.36 -14.60 -13.34
N GLY A 321 3.57 -15.06 -13.50
CA GLY A 321 4.70 -14.16 -13.54
C GLY A 321 6.03 -14.87 -13.45
N LYS A 322 7.08 -14.07 -13.38
CA LYS A 322 8.45 -14.56 -13.22
C LYS A 322 8.58 -15.36 -11.92
N LYS A 323 9.24 -16.51 -12.01
CA LYS A 323 9.57 -17.33 -10.84
C LYS A 323 10.54 -16.59 -9.92
N GLU A 324 10.03 -16.02 -8.86
CA GLU A 324 10.87 -15.43 -7.82
C GLU A 324 11.01 -16.41 -6.66
N LYS A 325 12.24 -16.74 -6.37
CA LYS A 325 12.58 -17.57 -5.23
C LYS A 325 12.97 -16.65 -4.07
N PHE A 326 12.09 -16.53 -3.08
CA PHE A 326 12.41 -15.89 -1.81
C PHE A 326 12.77 -16.96 -0.79
N GLY A 327 14.05 -17.18 -0.56
CA GLY A 327 14.52 -18.29 0.27
C GLY A 327 14.10 -19.63 -0.32
N ASP A 328 13.37 -20.44 0.45
CA ASP A 328 12.83 -21.72 -0.01
C ASP A 328 11.43 -21.61 -0.64
N ARG A 329 10.90 -20.38 -0.76
CA ARG A 329 9.57 -20.12 -1.31
C ARG A 329 9.63 -19.93 -2.81
N ILE A 330 8.60 -20.46 -3.44
CA ILE A 330 8.26 -20.15 -4.81
C ILE A 330 7.00 -19.28 -4.75
N ILE A 331 7.13 -17.99 -5.00
CA ILE A 331 5.99 -17.09 -5.13
C ILE A 331 5.59 -17.09 -6.60
N GLY A 332 4.32 -17.35 -6.84
CA GLY A 332 3.74 -17.38 -8.15
C GLY A 332 3.56 -18.79 -8.69
N SER A 333 2.47 -19.02 -9.35
CA SER A 333 2.24 -20.20 -10.15
C SER A 333 2.77 -19.94 -11.55
N TYR A 334 3.53 -20.89 -12.04
CA TYR A 334 4.16 -20.83 -13.37
C TYR A 334 3.30 -21.50 -14.41
N ALA A 335 2.20 -20.85 -14.74
CA ALA A 335 1.79 -20.97 -16.11
C ALA A 335 2.92 -20.35 -16.95
N ASP A 336 3.52 -21.10 -17.85
CA ASP A 336 4.49 -20.60 -18.80
C ASP A 336 4.01 -19.27 -19.37
N LYS A 337 4.82 -18.25 -19.22
CA LYS A 337 4.71 -16.93 -19.83
C LYS A 337 3.89 -15.93 -19.02
N SER A 338 4.53 -14.85 -18.84
CA SER A 338 4.06 -13.51 -18.62
C SER A 338 2.77 -13.23 -19.39
N GLU A 339 1.65 -13.49 -18.78
CA GLU A 339 0.38 -13.02 -19.28
C GLU A 339 0.16 -11.61 -18.72
N ASN A 340 0.28 -10.61 -19.60
CA ASN A 340 -0.15 -9.27 -19.30
C ASN A 340 -1.65 -9.26 -19.03
N TYR A 341 -2.13 -8.28 -18.27
CA TYR A 341 -3.56 -8.01 -18.23
C TYR A 341 -4.07 -7.70 -19.64
N SER A 342 -5.23 -8.21 -20.01
CA SER A 342 -5.90 -7.76 -21.22
C SER A 342 -6.26 -6.27 -21.10
N ALA A 343 -6.38 -5.56 -22.22
CA ALA A 343 -6.80 -4.16 -22.21
C ALA A 343 -8.15 -3.96 -21.50
N ALA A 344 -9.06 -4.94 -21.58
CA ALA A 344 -10.34 -4.90 -20.87
C ALA A 344 -10.19 -5.03 -19.34
N GLU A 345 -9.27 -5.88 -18.86
CA GLU A 345 -8.94 -5.99 -17.44
C GLU A 345 -8.26 -4.71 -16.96
N PHE A 346 -7.29 -4.21 -17.71
CA PHE A 346 -6.64 -2.94 -17.42
C PHE A 346 -7.64 -1.79 -17.34
N GLN A 347 -8.61 -1.74 -18.25
CA GLN A 347 -9.65 -0.72 -18.21
C GLN A 347 -10.45 -0.74 -16.91
N ARG A 348 -10.81 -1.93 -16.40
CA ARG A 348 -11.51 -2.06 -15.11
C ARG A 348 -10.64 -1.60 -13.95
N GLN A 349 -9.37 -2.02 -13.91
CA GLN A 349 -8.41 -1.59 -12.89
C GLN A 349 -8.20 -0.08 -12.92
N TYR A 350 -8.00 0.48 -14.11
CA TYR A 350 -7.74 1.92 -14.30
C TYR A 350 -8.95 2.76 -13.88
N ALA A 351 -10.16 2.34 -14.26
CA ALA A 351 -11.40 2.99 -13.83
C ALA A 351 -11.57 2.95 -12.31
N ALA A 352 -11.30 1.80 -11.69
CA ALA A 352 -11.33 1.66 -10.23
C ALA A 352 -10.24 2.50 -9.55
N GLY A 353 -9.01 2.47 -10.04
CA GLY A 353 -7.91 3.27 -9.52
C GLY A 353 -8.22 4.76 -9.56
N ARG A 354 -8.77 5.26 -10.66
CA ARG A 354 -9.19 6.66 -10.78
C ARG A 354 -10.32 7.04 -9.85
N LEU A 355 -11.24 6.13 -9.57
CA LEU A 355 -12.33 6.38 -8.61
C LEU A 355 -11.80 6.48 -7.17
N LEU A 356 -10.76 5.71 -6.85
CA LEU A 356 -10.19 5.62 -5.50
C LEU A 356 -9.11 6.67 -5.23
N ALA A 357 -8.42 7.12 -6.26
CA ALA A 357 -7.35 8.09 -6.12
C ALA A 357 -7.90 9.49 -5.82
N ARG A 358 -7.29 10.19 -4.86
CA ARG A 358 -7.58 11.63 -4.64
C ARG A 358 -6.94 12.52 -5.70
N ARG A 359 -5.75 12.13 -6.19
CA ARG A 359 -4.97 12.98 -7.10
C ARG A 359 -4.28 12.20 -8.21
N PHE A 360 -3.63 11.07 -7.89
CA PHE A 360 -2.80 10.33 -8.83
C PHE A 360 -3.13 8.85 -8.88
N VAL A 361 -3.14 8.30 -10.11
CA VAL A 361 -2.93 6.88 -10.39
C VAL A 361 -1.58 6.78 -11.06
N TRP A 362 -0.77 5.83 -10.66
CA TRP A 362 0.51 5.61 -11.31
C TRP A 362 0.59 4.24 -11.97
N ILE A 363 1.36 4.17 -13.04
CA ILE A 363 1.51 2.96 -13.84
C ILE A 363 2.98 2.61 -13.90
N TYR A 364 3.30 1.41 -13.48
CA TYR A 364 4.64 0.88 -13.55
C TYR A 364 4.95 0.40 -14.96
N CYS A 365 6.06 0.87 -15.51
CA CYS A 365 6.49 0.62 -16.88
C CYS A 365 7.87 -0.05 -16.91
N HIS A 366 8.14 -0.96 -15.98
CA HIS A 366 9.34 -1.77 -16.03
C HIS A 366 9.07 -3.00 -16.90
N GLY A 367 9.98 -3.29 -17.77
CA GLY A 367 9.81 -4.38 -18.70
C GLY A 367 9.20 -3.92 -20.02
N GLN A 368 7.91 -4.07 -20.22
CA GLN A 368 7.22 -3.57 -21.39
C GLN A 368 6.71 -2.15 -21.17
N VAL A 369 6.98 -1.27 -22.11
CA VAL A 369 6.66 0.16 -22.00
C VAL A 369 5.59 0.57 -23.00
N PHE A 370 4.84 1.64 -22.68
CA PHE A 370 3.73 2.14 -23.49
C PHE A 370 4.14 2.91 -24.77
N TRP A 371 5.42 3.08 -25.02
CA TRP A 371 5.92 3.87 -26.14
C TRP A 371 6.84 3.10 -27.08
N GLN A 372 6.75 1.82 -27.11
CA GLN A 372 7.58 0.99 -27.99
C GLN A 372 7.25 1.25 -29.44
N LEU A 373 8.27 1.58 -30.18
CA LEU A 373 8.18 1.93 -31.57
C LEU A 373 8.60 0.78 -32.48
N SER A 374 9.52 -0.08 -32.00
CA SER A 374 9.96 -1.26 -32.71
C SER A 374 10.45 -2.34 -31.75
N LYS A 375 10.47 -3.58 -32.23
CA LYS A 375 11.01 -4.71 -31.49
C LYS A 375 12.50 -4.54 -31.17
N GLU A 376 13.24 -3.91 -32.07
CA GLU A 376 14.67 -3.62 -31.94
C GLU A 376 14.96 -2.57 -30.87
N GLU A 377 14.11 -1.57 -30.74
CA GLU A 377 14.20 -0.56 -29.65
C GLU A 377 13.91 -1.19 -28.30
N MET A 378 12.95 -2.12 -28.22
CA MET A 378 12.70 -2.93 -27.03
C MET A 378 13.92 -3.74 -26.63
N ILE A 379 14.48 -4.48 -27.57
CA ILE A 379 15.66 -5.32 -27.31
C ILE A 379 16.81 -4.46 -26.80
N ARG A 380 17.04 -3.29 -27.37
CA ARG A 380 18.09 -2.36 -26.89
C ARG A 380 17.82 -1.82 -25.49
N PHE A 381 16.56 -1.54 -25.18
CA PHE A 381 16.17 -1.03 -23.86
C PHE A 381 16.29 -2.12 -22.78
N HIS A 382 16.00 -3.37 -23.12
CA HIS A 382 16.01 -4.51 -22.21
C HIS A 382 17.28 -5.36 -22.26
N ALA A 383 18.14 -5.17 -23.23
CA ALA A 383 19.40 -5.92 -23.35
C ALA A 383 20.31 -5.77 -22.12
N SER A 384 20.14 -4.70 -21.35
CA SER A 384 20.81 -4.51 -20.06
C SER A 384 20.20 -5.32 -18.91
N ALA A 385 18.97 -5.81 -19.04
CA ALA A 385 18.24 -6.50 -17.98
C ALA A 385 18.20 -8.03 -18.14
N GLY A 386 18.62 -8.57 -19.28
CA GLY A 386 18.63 -10.03 -19.54
C GLY A 386 17.25 -10.68 -19.62
N ASP A 387 16.19 -9.90 -19.67
CA ASP A 387 14.80 -10.37 -19.64
C ASP A 387 14.19 -10.37 -21.05
N THR A 388 13.72 -11.53 -21.48
CA THR A 388 12.83 -11.64 -22.64
C THR A 388 11.40 -11.38 -22.18
N LEU A 389 10.92 -10.16 -22.41
CA LEU A 389 9.55 -9.80 -22.08
C LEU A 389 8.62 -10.08 -23.24
N PRO A 390 7.40 -10.56 -22.98
CA PRO A 390 6.40 -10.69 -24.02
C PRO A 390 5.99 -9.31 -24.52
N VAL A 391 5.88 -9.22 -25.80
CA VAL A 391 5.35 -8.04 -26.48
C VAL A 391 3.86 -8.25 -26.65
N VAL A 392 3.04 -7.28 -26.23
CA VAL A 392 1.61 -7.31 -26.56
C VAL A 392 1.44 -7.05 -28.05
N ASP A 393 0.57 -7.82 -28.67
CA ASP A 393 0.32 -7.71 -30.12
C ASP A 393 -0.33 -6.36 -30.50
N ASN A 394 -1.10 -5.79 -29.60
CA ASN A 394 -1.80 -4.53 -29.83
C ASN A 394 -1.65 -3.54 -28.65
N LEU A 395 -0.55 -2.80 -28.64
CA LEU A 395 -0.31 -1.76 -27.65
C LEU A 395 -1.34 -0.62 -27.70
N GLN A 396 -1.95 -0.38 -28.86
CA GLN A 396 -2.94 0.69 -29.04
C GLN A 396 -4.16 0.50 -28.14
N ASP A 397 -4.60 -0.73 -27.91
CA ASP A 397 -5.74 -1.02 -27.02
C ASP A 397 -5.48 -0.54 -25.58
N TYR A 398 -4.22 -0.65 -25.11
CA TYR A 398 -3.83 -0.16 -23.77
C TYR A 398 -3.70 1.37 -23.73
N LEU A 399 -3.20 1.97 -24.78
CA LEU A 399 -3.16 3.43 -24.91
C LEU A 399 -4.57 4.03 -24.96
N ASP A 400 -5.49 3.36 -25.63
CA ASP A 400 -6.90 3.78 -25.69
C ASP A 400 -7.59 3.75 -24.32
N VAL A 401 -7.19 2.81 -23.43
CA VAL A 401 -7.65 2.81 -22.03
C VAL A 401 -7.23 4.10 -21.30
N LEU A 402 -6.00 4.54 -21.51
CA LEU A 402 -5.48 5.76 -20.90
C LEU A 402 -6.10 7.02 -21.50
N ARG A 403 -6.24 7.04 -22.82
CA ARG A 403 -6.77 8.16 -23.59
C ARG A 403 -8.28 8.36 -23.40
N TYR A 404 -9.03 7.26 -23.28
CA TYR A 404 -10.49 7.25 -23.17
C TYR A 404 -10.94 6.51 -21.90
N PRO A 405 -10.60 7.02 -20.71
CA PRO A 405 -10.94 6.34 -19.48
C PRO A 405 -12.44 6.23 -19.30
N LYS A 406 -12.92 5.00 -19.11
CA LYS A 406 -14.34 4.75 -18.83
C LYS A 406 -14.64 4.94 -17.36
N ILE A 407 -15.88 5.29 -17.07
CA ILE A 407 -16.42 5.25 -15.70
C ILE A 407 -16.71 3.80 -15.35
N LEU A 408 -16.34 3.39 -14.15
CA LEU A 408 -16.63 2.06 -13.65
C LEU A 408 -18.15 1.87 -13.52
N GLN A 409 -18.69 0.88 -14.24
CA GLN A 409 -20.13 0.55 -14.23
C GLN A 409 -20.44 -0.73 -13.44
N ASP A 410 -19.50 -1.25 -12.66
CA ASP A 410 -19.70 -2.44 -11.84
C ASP A 410 -20.72 -2.14 -10.73
N SER A 411 -21.89 -2.81 -10.79
CA SER A 411 -22.97 -2.59 -9.84
C SER A 411 -22.60 -2.95 -8.40
N SER A 412 -21.72 -3.91 -8.20
CA SER A 412 -21.25 -4.28 -6.86
C SER A 412 -20.35 -3.19 -6.25
N PHE A 413 -19.55 -2.54 -7.08
CA PHE A 413 -18.69 -1.43 -6.68
C PHE A 413 -19.41 -0.08 -6.71
N ALA A 414 -20.34 0.12 -7.67
CA ALA A 414 -21.16 1.33 -7.73
C ALA A 414 -22.02 1.48 -6.45
N ASN A 415 -22.52 0.40 -5.90
CA ASN A 415 -23.20 0.42 -4.61
C ASN A 415 -22.23 0.83 -3.48
N GLY A 416 -20.99 0.35 -3.49
CA GLY A 416 -19.96 0.75 -2.53
C GLY A 416 -19.61 2.23 -2.62
N SER A 417 -19.34 2.73 -3.81
CA SER A 417 -19.01 4.14 -4.03
C SER A 417 -20.21 5.08 -3.77
N ARG A 418 -21.43 4.61 -4.00
CA ARG A 418 -22.65 5.32 -3.62
C ARG A 418 -22.81 5.39 -2.12
N LEU A 419 -22.61 4.29 -1.41
CA LEU A 419 -22.64 4.23 0.05
C LEU A 419 -21.63 5.18 0.68
N VAL A 420 -20.42 5.23 0.16
CA VAL A 420 -19.40 6.17 0.63
C VAL A 420 -19.82 7.62 0.42
N ARG A 421 -20.40 7.95 -0.73
CA ARG A 421 -20.91 9.31 -1.01
C ARG A 421 -22.14 9.67 -0.18
N GLU A 422 -23.04 8.72 0.06
CA GLU A 422 -24.26 8.93 0.83
C GLU A 422 -24.03 8.95 2.34
N HIS A 423 -22.96 8.32 2.81
CA HIS A 423 -22.63 8.16 4.23
C HIS A 423 -21.26 8.75 4.57
N GLN A 424 -21.02 9.99 4.17
CA GLN A 424 -19.81 10.72 4.55
C GLN A 424 -19.56 10.62 6.06
N GLY A 425 -18.50 9.96 6.45
CA GLY A 425 -18.11 9.76 7.86
C GLY A 425 -18.43 8.39 8.44
N LEU A 426 -19.05 7.46 7.69
CA LEU A 426 -19.23 6.08 8.14
C LEU A 426 -18.11 5.17 7.63
N ASN A 427 -17.75 4.19 8.44
CA ASN A 427 -16.88 3.10 8.05
C ASN A 427 -17.44 2.38 6.83
N TYR A 428 -16.77 2.50 5.70
CA TYR A 428 -17.15 1.73 4.53
C TYR A 428 -17.08 0.22 4.80
N PHE A 429 -16.10 -0.20 5.57
CA PHE A 429 -15.95 -1.57 6.02
C PHE A 429 -16.40 -1.70 7.48
N THR A 430 -17.68 -1.93 7.65
CA THR A 430 -18.28 -2.31 8.94
C THR A 430 -18.50 -3.82 9.01
N GLY A 431 -18.94 -4.32 10.13
CA GLY A 431 -19.33 -5.71 10.31
C GLY A 431 -18.19 -6.65 10.71
N PHE A 432 -17.02 -6.15 11.03
CA PHE A 432 -15.94 -6.95 11.63
C PHE A 432 -16.28 -7.39 13.06
N ALA A 433 -15.76 -8.57 13.44
CA ALA A 433 -15.82 -8.97 14.84
C ALA A 433 -14.97 -8.03 15.69
N PRO A 434 -15.46 -7.56 16.84
CA PRO A 434 -14.69 -6.65 17.69
C PRO A 434 -13.51 -7.34 18.39
N TYR A 435 -13.54 -8.65 18.47
CA TYR A 435 -12.46 -9.50 19.03
C TYR A 435 -12.59 -10.92 18.50
N TRP A 436 -11.48 -11.64 18.56
CA TRP A 436 -11.39 -13.07 18.32
C TRP A 436 -10.74 -13.77 19.51
N ARG A 437 -10.99 -15.06 19.64
CA ARG A 437 -10.18 -15.96 20.48
C ARG A 437 -9.24 -16.73 19.58
N HIS A 438 -7.97 -16.70 19.88
CA HIS A 438 -6.92 -17.32 19.08
C HIS A 438 -6.30 -18.49 19.81
N LEU A 439 -5.97 -19.54 19.08
CA LEU A 439 -5.27 -20.70 19.56
C LEU A 439 -4.19 -21.11 18.55
N GLY A 440 -2.95 -21.17 19.01
CA GLY A 440 -1.77 -21.52 18.21
C GLY A 440 -0.48 -20.99 18.84
N PRO A 441 0.62 -20.91 18.07
CA PRO A 441 0.76 -21.41 16.71
C PRO A 441 0.99 -22.94 16.69
N PHE A 442 0.44 -23.61 15.69
CA PHE A 442 0.69 -25.03 15.42
C PHE A 442 1.61 -25.17 14.22
N ALA A 443 2.42 -26.24 14.19
CA ALA A 443 3.16 -26.61 13.00
C ALA A 443 2.24 -27.30 11.99
N PHE A 444 2.36 -26.95 10.74
CA PHE A 444 1.77 -27.74 9.65
C PHE A 444 2.71 -27.77 8.45
N ASP A 445 2.60 -28.80 7.64
CA ASP A 445 3.20 -28.82 6.33
C ASP A 445 2.10 -28.54 5.26
N GLN A 446 2.54 -28.15 4.07
CA GLN A 446 1.64 -27.82 2.98
C GLN A 446 0.73 -28.99 2.57
N LYS A 447 1.18 -30.23 2.78
CA LYS A 447 0.43 -31.44 2.43
C LYS A 447 -0.69 -31.74 3.43
N ASN A 448 -0.59 -31.19 4.64
CA ASN A 448 -1.45 -31.52 5.77
C ASN A 448 -2.44 -30.41 6.14
N PHE A 449 -2.50 -29.30 5.39
CA PHE A 449 -3.42 -28.20 5.73
C PHE A 449 -4.89 -28.66 5.83
N SER A 450 -5.30 -29.55 4.96
CA SER A 450 -6.67 -30.10 4.95
C SER A 450 -6.97 -31.08 6.08
N MET A 451 -5.96 -31.56 6.83
CA MET A 451 -6.17 -32.54 7.91
C MET A 451 -6.82 -31.87 9.11
N PRO A 452 -7.91 -32.47 9.66
CA PRO A 452 -8.56 -31.95 10.84
C PRO A 452 -7.67 -32.05 12.07
N MET A 453 -7.51 -30.95 12.82
CA MET A 453 -6.84 -30.91 14.10
C MET A 453 -7.85 -30.91 15.26
N ALA A 454 -7.36 -31.04 16.49
CA ALA A 454 -8.22 -31.13 17.68
C ALA A 454 -9.27 -30.01 17.81
N PRO A 455 -8.95 -28.72 17.57
CA PRO A 455 -9.94 -27.63 17.66
C PRO A 455 -11.08 -27.71 16.67
N GLU A 456 -10.92 -28.42 15.54
CA GLU A 456 -11.99 -28.60 14.56
C GLU A 456 -13.01 -29.67 14.99
N LYS A 457 -12.55 -30.64 15.82
CA LYS A 457 -13.39 -31.74 16.31
C LYS A 457 -14.24 -31.31 17.50
N THR A 458 -13.62 -30.58 18.42
CA THR A 458 -14.28 -30.09 19.63
C THR A 458 -13.65 -28.78 20.06
N ILE A 459 -14.46 -27.75 20.24
CA ILE A 459 -14.03 -26.47 20.77
C ILE A 459 -14.18 -26.51 22.29
N ASP A 460 -13.06 -26.62 22.99
CA ASP A 460 -12.98 -26.51 24.44
C ASP A 460 -12.12 -25.27 24.78
N LEU A 461 -12.76 -24.25 25.35
CA LEU A 461 -12.10 -22.99 25.68
C LEU A 461 -11.17 -23.08 26.90
N GLN A 462 -11.28 -24.17 27.69
CA GLN A 462 -10.49 -24.39 28.88
C GLN A 462 -9.35 -25.41 28.67
N ALA A 463 -9.37 -26.11 27.53
CA ALA A 463 -8.37 -27.10 27.21
C ALA A 463 -7.02 -26.46 26.90
N GLU A 464 -5.96 -27.15 27.31
CA GLU A 464 -4.60 -26.84 26.90
C GLU A 464 -4.22 -27.67 25.66
N TYR A 465 -3.49 -27.05 24.75
CA TYR A 465 -3.05 -27.65 23.50
C TYR A 465 -1.53 -27.51 23.35
N THR A 466 -0.88 -28.56 22.87
CA THR A 466 0.53 -28.48 22.51
C THR A 466 0.71 -27.64 21.26
N THR A 467 1.43 -26.54 21.38
CA THR A 467 1.73 -25.57 20.29
C THR A 467 3.24 -25.50 20.03
N LEU A 468 3.66 -24.77 18.99
CA LEU A 468 5.08 -24.49 18.74
C LEU A 468 5.76 -23.70 19.86
N SER A 469 4.97 -22.96 20.64
CA SER A 469 5.47 -22.15 21.77
C SER A 469 5.30 -22.83 23.12
N GLY A 470 4.97 -24.14 23.17
CA GLY A 470 4.69 -24.91 24.40
C GLY A 470 3.18 -25.14 24.59
N GLN A 471 2.73 -25.27 25.85
CA GLN A 471 1.30 -25.37 26.12
C GLN A 471 0.59 -24.05 25.90
N GLY A 472 -0.50 -24.07 25.15
CA GLY A 472 -1.29 -22.90 24.80
C GLY A 472 -2.79 -23.12 25.04
N CYS A 473 -3.49 -22.04 25.34
CA CYS A 473 -4.94 -22.01 25.48
C CYS A 473 -5.54 -20.89 24.62
N TRP A 474 -6.86 -20.86 24.50
CA TRP A 474 -7.57 -19.82 23.76
C TRP A 474 -7.39 -18.43 24.40
N GLN A 475 -6.79 -17.49 23.65
CA GLN A 475 -6.54 -16.13 24.09
C GLN A 475 -7.47 -15.14 23.35
N LYS A 476 -8.11 -14.24 24.09
CA LYS A 476 -8.98 -13.20 23.53
C LYS A 476 -8.16 -11.98 23.14
N THR A 477 -8.28 -11.54 21.89
CA THR A 477 -7.59 -10.36 21.37
C THR A 477 -8.57 -9.45 20.64
N PRO A 478 -8.52 -8.13 20.88
CA PRO A 478 -9.31 -7.16 20.11
C PRO A 478 -8.81 -7.08 18.67
N VAL A 479 -9.71 -6.75 17.76
CA VAL A 479 -9.38 -6.40 16.37
C VAL A 479 -9.22 -4.90 16.27
N ASP A 480 -8.24 -4.45 15.53
CA ASP A 480 -8.02 -3.02 15.31
C ASP A 480 -9.04 -2.42 14.32
N SER A 481 -8.97 -1.11 14.10
CA SER A 481 -9.88 -0.40 13.22
C SER A 481 -9.78 -0.78 11.75
N SER A 482 -8.71 -1.46 11.34
CA SER A 482 -8.57 -2.00 9.97
C SER A 482 -9.42 -3.25 9.75
N GLY A 483 -9.83 -3.92 10.82
CA GLY A 483 -10.49 -5.21 10.76
C GLY A 483 -9.58 -6.39 10.45
N TYR A 484 -8.26 -6.16 10.35
CA TYR A 484 -7.29 -7.22 10.10
C TYR A 484 -6.96 -7.99 11.37
N VAL A 485 -7.06 -9.29 11.30
CA VAL A 485 -6.61 -10.21 12.36
C VAL A 485 -5.16 -10.57 12.07
N ASP A 486 -4.24 -9.89 12.73
CA ASP A 486 -2.80 -10.02 12.54
C ASP A 486 -2.23 -11.13 13.42
N LEU A 487 -2.15 -12.34 12.88
CA LEU A 487 -1.59 -13.51 13.56
C LEU A 487 -0.05 -13.46 13.64
N ALA A 488 0.60 -12.77 12.69
CA ALA A 488 2.05 -12.62 12.72
C ALA A 488 2.49 -11.74 13.89
N SER A 489 1.78 -10.65 14.16
CA SER A 489 2.02 -9.81 15.35
C SER A 489 1.73 -10.55 16.67
N LEU A 490 0.76 -11.47 16.65
CA LEU A 490 0.35 -12.21 17.85
C LEU A 490 1.35 -13.32 18.21
N TYR A 491 1.86 -14.04 17.23
CA TYR A 491 2.67 -15.24 17.43
C TYR A 491 4.15 -15.12 17.00
N GLY A 492 4.52 -13.98 16.40
CA GLY A 492 5.86 -13.78 15.86
C GLY A 492 6.13 -14.58 14.56
N ASN A 493 7.34 -14.42 14.05
CA ASN A 493 7.79 -15.15 12.86
C ASN A 493 8.07 -16.63 13.21
N GLN A 494 7.18 -17.49 12.82
CA GLN A 494 7.29 -18.94 12.94
C GLN A 494 7.48 -19.56 11.55
N LYS A 495 8.09 -20.74 11.51
CA LYS A 495 8.22 -21.49 10.25
C LYS A 495 6.92 -22.24 9.98
N MET A 496 6.22 -21.88 8.90
CA MET A 496 4.99 -22.54 8.47
C MET A 496 3.96 -22.69 9.62
N PRO A 497 3.53 -21.57 10.24
CA PRO A 497 2.60 -21.62 11.35
C PRO A 497 1.15 -21.76 10.87
N LEU A 498 0.33 -22.33 11.77
CA LEU A 498 -1.12 -22.41 11.63
C LEU A 498 -1.76 -21.96 12.94
N ALA A 499 -2.82 -21.18 12.87
CA ALA A 499 -3.62 -20.85 14.06
C ALA A 499 -5.12 -20.96 13.79
N TYR A 500 -5.85 -21.11 14.87
CA TYR A 500 -7.30 -21.04 14.90
C TYR A 500 -7.75 -19.74 15.51
N SER A 501 -8.81 -19.17 14.93
CA SER A 501 -9.47 -17.96 15.41
C SER A 501 -10.96 -18.21 15.52
N LEU A 502 -11.57 -17.94 16.66
CA LEU A 502 -12.94 -18.26 17.00
C LEU A 502 -13.71 -17.01 17.42
N ALA A 503 -14.88 -16.81 16.83
CA ALA A 503 -15.83 -15.77 17.22
C ALA A 503 -17.27 -16.31 17.17
N TRP A 504 -18.20 -15.55 17.74
CA TRP A 504 -19.63 -15.91 17.75
C TRP A 504 -20.48 -14.84 17.13
N VAL A 505 -21.49 -15.27 16.40
CA VAL A 505 -22.49 -14.42 15.78
C VAL A 505 -23.88 -14.86 16.22
N ALA A 506 -24.76 -13.90 16.51
CA ALA A 506 -26.15 -14.16 16.82
C ALA A 506 -27.06 -13.69 15.68
N SER A 507 -28.05 -14.49 15.36
CA SER A 507 -29.10 -14.16 14.40
C SER A 507 -30.48 -14.28 15.06
N ALA A 508 -31.35 -13.28 14.86
CA ALA A 508 -32.68 -13.30 15.44
C ALA A 508 -33.59 -14.39 14.86
N LYS A 509 -33.31 -14.84 13.64
CA LYS A 509 -34.06 -15.89 12.91
C LYS A 509 -33.12 -16.68 12.00
N LYS A 510 -33.56 -17.81 11.51
CA LYS A 510 -32.86 -18.53 10.44
C LYS A 510 -32.90 -17.69 9.16
N GLN A 511 -31.73 -17.34 8.62
CA GLN A 511 -31.64 -16.49 7.43
C GLN A 511 -30.31 -16.64 6.69
N PRO A 512 -30.27 -16.34 5.39
CA PRO A 512 -29.04 -16.26 4.63
C PRO A 512 -28.24 -15.01 5.07
N VAL A 513 -26.92 -15.16 5.13
CA VAL A 513 -25.95 -14.12 5.46
C VAL A 513 -24.78 -14.25 4.52
N GLN A 514 -24.19 -13.16 4.12
CA GLN A 514 -22.94 -13.13 3.40
C GLN A 514 -21.81 -12.70 4.32
N LEU A 515 -20.73 -13.47 4.29
CA LEU A 515 -19.46 -13.12 4.95
C LEU A 515 -18.48 -12.67 3.88
N GLY A 516 -17.85 -11.50 4.10
CA GLY A 516 -16.69 -11.08 3.31
C GLY A 516 -15.44 -11.64 3.97
N PHE A 517 -14.60 -12.32 3.21
CA PHE A 517 -13.40 -12.98 3.71
C PHE A 517 -12.18 -12.68 2.84
N GLY A 518 -10.99 -12.67 3.44
CA GLY A 518 -9.72 -12.64 2.75
C GLY A 518 -8.60 -13.10 3.68
N CYS A 519 -7.71 -13.95 3.22
CA CYS A 519 -6.64 -14.53 4.05
C CYS A 519 -5.26 -14.43 3.39
N ASN A 520 -4.27 -14.46 4.21
CA ASN A 520 -2.86 -14.64 3.86
C ASN A 520 -2.33 -15.84 4.68
N ASP A 521 -1.90 -16.94 4.13
CA ASP A 521 -1.95 -17.45 2.74
C ASP A 521 -3.20 -18.30 2.54
N CYS A 522 -3.30 -19.41 3.27
CA CYS A 522 -4.37 -20.40 3.18
C CYS A 522 -5.32 -20.36 4.38
N ALA A 523 -6.58 -20.67 4.14
CA ALA A 523 -7.57 -20.71 5.22
C ALA A 523 -8.74 -21.66 4.96
N THR A 524 -9.34 -22.14 6.07
CA THR A 524 -10.64 -22.80 6.08
C THR A 524 -11.53 -22.07 7.07
N VAL A 525 -12.74 -21.73 6.63
CA VAL A 525 -13.76 -21.12 7.49
C VAL A 525 -14.83 -22.15 7.79
N PHE A 526 -15.14 -22.30 9.06
CA PHE A 526 -16.20 -23.19 9.55
C PHE A 526 -17.31 -22.38 10.21
N VAL A 527 -18.54 -22.75 9.96
CA VAL A 527 -19.73 -22.24 10.67
C VAL A 527 -20.41 -23.42 11.36
N ASN A 528 -20.48 -23.39 12.69
CA ASN A 528 -21.05 -24.47 13.51
C ASN A 528 -20.40 -25.84 13.19
N GLY A 529 -19.08 -25.88 13.04
CA GLY A 529 -18.31 -27.09 12.73
C GLY A 529 -18.37 -27.55 11.26
N LYS A 530 -19.18 -26.92 10.41
CA LYS A 530 -19.24 -27.24 8.98
C LYS A 530 -18.31 -26.30 8.20
N SER A 531 -17.41 -26.84 7.39
CA SER A 531 -16.61 -26.07 6.44
C SER A 531 -17.51 -25.39 5.41
N VAL A 532 -17.40 -24.06 5.30
CA VAL A 532 -18.16 -23.24 4.37
C VAL A 532 -17.27 -22.56 3.33
N PHE A 533 -15.95 -22.58 3.58
CA PHE A 533 -14.94 -22.05 2.68
C PHE A 533 -13.62 -22.77 2.90
N HIS A 534 -12.90 -23.02 1.84
CA HIS A 534 -11.55 -23.58 1.88
C HIS A 534 -10.71 -23.00 0.74
N PHE A 535 -9.54 -22.49 1.09
CA PHE A 535 -8.53 -22.02 0.15
C PHE A 535 -7.16 -22.56 0.57
N ASP A 536 -6.55 -23.35 -0.29
CA ASP A 536 -5.24 -23.96 -0.06
C ASP A 536 -4.19 -23.44 -1.07
N GLY A 537 -3.92 -22.16 -1.01
CA GLY A 537 -2.99 -21.46 -1.90
C GLY A 537 -2.12 -20.46 -1.14
N SER A 538 -1.40 -19.63 -1.89
CA SER A 538 -0.67 -18.45 -1.36
C SER A 538 -1.25 -17.19 -1.95
N ARG A 539 -1.61 -16.24 -1.09
CA ARG A 539 -2.12 -14.93 -1.48
C ARG A 539 -1.98 -13.91 -0.35
N ASN A 540 -2.05 -12.63 -0.68
CA ASN A 540 -2.19 -11.57 0.31
C ASN A 540 -3.65 -11.47 0.77
N ALA A 541 -3.86 -11.18 2.06
CA ALA A 541 -5.20 -10.93 2.58
C ALA A 541 -5.76 -9.63 2.00
N VAL A 542 -6.91 -9.72 1.36
CA VAL A 542 -7.67 -8.58 0.82
C VAL A 542 -9.08 -8.60 1.39
N ILE A 543 -9.59 -7.43 1.80
CA ILE A 543 -10.95 -7.31 2.35
C ILE A 543 -11.96 -7.76 1.30
N ASP A 544 -12.88 -8.66 1.69
CA ASP A 544 -13.96 -9.17 0.84
C ASP A 544 -13.48 -9.81 -0.46
N GLU A 545 -12.31 -10.38 -0.48
CA GLU A 545 -11.81 -11.11 -1.65
C GLU A 545 -12.76 -12.25 -2.03
N ASP A 546 -13.23 -12.96 -1.02
CA ASP A 546 -14.23 -14.02 -1.16
C ASP A 546 -15.54 -13.62 -0.48
N ILE A 547 -16.65 -13.94 -1.12
CA ILE A 547 -18.00 -13.77 -0.57
C ILE A 547 -18.57 -15.14 -0.26
N ILE A 548 -18.68 -15.45 1.02
CA ILE A 548 -19.13 -16.74 1.51
C ILE A 548 -20.61 -16.63 1.88
N ALA A 549 -21.47 -17.30 1.14
CA ALA A 549 -22.89 -17.38 1.45
C ALA A 549 -23.15 -18.48 2.49
N VAL A 550 -23.72 -18.12 3.64
CA VAL A 550 -24.06 -19.05 4.72
C VAL A 550 -25.50 -18.86 5.17
N THR A 551 -26.12 -19.90 5.71
CA THR A 551 -27.41 -19.79 6.41
C THR A 551 -27.17 -19.92 7.90
N LEU A 552 -27.38 -18.84 8.64
CA LEU A 552 -27.31 -18.85 10.10
C LEU A 552 -28.65 -19.32 10.68
N PRO A 553 -28.67 -20.26 11.65
CA PRO A 553 -29.87 -20.56 12.41
C PRO A 553 -30.27 -19.38 13.29
N ALA A 554 -31.48 -19.43 13.86
CA ALA A 554 -31.83 -18.55 14.97
C ALA A 554 -30.96 -18.87 16.19
N GLY A 555 -30.56 -17.84 16.92
CA GLY A 555 -29.67 -17.99 18.08
C GLY A 555 -28.19 -17.75 17.72
N ARG A 556 -27.31 -18.39 18.48
CA ARG A 556 -25.86 -18.25 18.33
C ARG A 556 -25.28 -19.24 17.32
N SER A 557 -24.30 -18.79 16.58
CA SER A 557 -23.45 -19.61 15.71
C SER A 557 -21.98 -19.32 15.99
N GLN A 558 -21.17 -20.36 15.88
CA GLN A 558 -19.71 -20.26 15.97
C GLN A 558 -19.13 -20.07 14.59
N ILE A 559 -18.16 -19.15 14.46
CA ILE A 559 -17.31 -19.02 13.27
C ILE A 559 -15.90 -19.34 13.69
N LEU A 560 -15.34 -20.40 13.13
CA LEU A 560 -13.95 -20.82 13.36
C LEU A 560 -13.18 -20.63 12.04
N VAL A 561 -12.05 -19.92 12.13
CA VAL A 561 -11.11 -19.75 11.01
C VAL A 561 -9.83 -20.52 11.35
N LYS A 562 -9.45 -21.44 10.48
CA LYS A 562 -8.13 -22.07 10.44
C LYS A 562 -7.31 -21.31 9.41
N CYS A 563 -6.24 -20.65 9.83
CA CYS A 563 -5.41 -19.82 8.95
C CYS A 563 -3.95 -20.24 9.04
N GLY A 564 -3.33 -20.53 7.90
CA GLY A 564 -1.95 -20.95 7.80
C GLY A 564 -1.10 -19.99 6.97
N ASP A 565 0.17 -19.83 7.38
CA ASP A 565 1.17 -19.10 6.60
C ASP A 565 2.10 -20.08 5.88
N ARG A 566 2.33 -19.86 4.61
CA ARG A 566 3.24 -20.65 3.79
C ARG A 566 4.65 -20.05 3.72
N GLY A 567 5.00 -19.24 4.70
CA GLY A 567 6.32 -18.67 4.94
C GLY A 567 6.45 -17.19 4.49
N GLY A 568 5.41 -16.35 4.65
CA GLY A 568 5.42 -14.91 4.41
C GLY A 568 5.78 -14.07 5.62
N SER A 569 5.83 -12.77 5.40
CA SER A 569 5.96 -11.76 6.45
C SER A 569 4.60 -11.30 7.01
N HIS A 570 3.51 -11.69 6.36
CA HIS A 570 2.17 -11.25 6.69
C HIS A 570 1.24 -12.45 6.84
N TRP A 571 0.88 -12.78 8.05
CA TRP A 571 0.02 -13.91 8.37
C TRP A 571 -1.24 -13.42 9.07
N GLY A 572 -2.40 -13.64 8.47
CA GLY A 572 -3.66 -13.21 9.05
C GLY A 572 -4.82 -13.21 8.06
N PHE A 573 -5.93 -12.59 8.45
CA PHE A 573 -7.14 -12.59 7.64
C PHE A 573 -8.05 -11.41 7.95
N TYR A 574 -9.00 -11.16 7.04
CA TYR A 574 -10.19 -10.35 7.24
C TYR A 574 -11.42 -11.26 7.27
N LEU A 575 -12.35 -11.03 8.19
CA LEU A 575 -13.68 -11.62 8.14
C LEU A 575 -14.71 -10.64 8.70
N ARG A 576 -15.74 -10.37 7.91
CA ARG A 576 -16.84 -9.48 8.32
C ARG A 576 -18.20 -9.98 7.85
N ILE A 577 -19.25 -9.52 8.50
CA ILE A 577 -20.63 -9.68 8.06
C ILE A 577 -20.95 -8.53 7.10
N LEU A 578 -21.43 -8.85 5.90
CA LEU A 578 -21.76 -7.83 4.90
C LEU A 578 -23.08 -7.12 5.21
N GLU A 579 -23.25 -5.90 4.70
CA GLU A 579 -24.27 -4.90 5.12
C GLU A 579 -25.73 -5.36 5.25
N GLN A 580 -26.14 -6.36 4.50
CA GLN A 580 -27.50 -6.91 4.67
C GLN A 580 -27.77 -7.46 6.07
N ALA A 581 -26.73 -7.68 6.85
CA ALA A 581 -26.84 -8.24 8.19
C ALA A 581 -27.36 -7.25 9.23
N GLU A 582 -27.07 -5.95 9.12
CA GLU A 582 -27.62 -4.95 10.07
C GLU A 582 -29.14 -4.84 9.98
N LYS A 583 -29.68 -4.84 8.76
CA LYS A 583 -31.13 -4.89 8.53
C LYS A 583 -31.77 -6.17 9.07
N ASN A 584 -30.99 -7.25 9.11
CA ASN A 584 -31.45 -8.57 9.51
C ASN A 584 -31.16 -8.91 10.98
N LYS A 585 -30.65 -7.97 11.79
CA LYS A 585 -30.32 -8.16 13.21
C LYS A 585 -29.34 -9.31 13.45
N VAL A 586 -28.33 -9.43 12.59
CA VAL A 586 -27.19 -10.32 12.78
C VAL A 586 -26.06 -9.50 13.41
N ARG A 587 -25.49 -9.98 14.51
CA ARG A 587 -24.46 -9.25 15.25
C ARG A 587 -23.42 -10.17 15.88
N TRP A 588 -22.20 -9.68 16.02
CA TRP A 588 -21.18 -10.36 16.82
C TRP A 588 -21.56 -10.34 18.30
N VAL A 589 -21.33 -11.44 18.98
CA VAL A 589 -21.68 -11.61 20.40
C VAL A 589 -20.55 -12.32 21.15
N GLU A 590 -20.52 -12.15 22.45
CA GLU A 590 -19.65 -12.94 23.33
C GLU A 590 -20.16 -14.38 23.45
N PRO A 591 -19.29 -15.37 23.77
CA PRO A 591 -19.67 -16.75 23.98
C PRO A 591 -20.70 -16.96 25.10
#